data_dcd3bd843d7ca414885dc0537d962059
#
_entry.id   dcd3bd843d7ca414885dc0537d962059
#
_cell.length_a   1.000
_cell.length_b   1.000
_cell.length_c   1.000
_cell.angle_alpha   90.00
_cell.angle_beta   90.00
_cell.angle_gamma   90.00
#
_symmetry.space_group_name_H-M   'P 1'
#
loop_
_entity.id
_entity.type
_entity.pdbx_description
1 polymer ?
#
loop_
_entity_poly.entity_id
_entity_poly.type
_entity_poly.pdbx_seq_one_letter_code
_entity_poly.pdbx_strand_id
1 'polypeptide(L)' 'MNDLPLEKQLLHRCFCDAIKNIEDLEELKNQVGKLHLLYLRQQVMFTQLAKDSIA' A
#
# COMPACT_ATOMS: atom_id res chain seq x y z
N MET A 1 -1.03 -11.63 9.15
CA MET A 1 -0.83 -11.77 7.70
C MET A 1 -1.45 -13.03 7.10
N ASN A 2 -1.98 -13.92 7.95
CA ASN A 2 -2.61 -15.16 7.46
C ASN A 2 -3.95 -14.92 6.75
N ASP A 3 -4.50 -13.71 6.88
CA ASP A 3 -5.75 -13.31 6.25
C ASP A 3 -5.58 -12.85 4.81
N LEU A 4 -4.33 -12.70 4.34
CA LEU A 4 -4.06 -12.26 2.99
C LEU A 4 -3.87 -13.45 2.04
N PRO A 5 -4.34 -13.33 0.78
CA PRO A 5 -4.02 -14.32 -0.25
C PRO A 5 -2.51 -14.47 -0.40
N LEU A 6 -2.07 -15.65 -0.80
CA LEU A 6 -0.65 -15.94 -0.96
C LEU A 6 0.05 -14.94 -1.88
N GLU A 7 -0.59 -14.59 -2.98
CA GLU A 7 -0.04 -13.59 -3.92
C GLU A 7 0.26 -12.26 -3.23
N LYS A 8 -0.64 -11.81 -2.37
CA LYS A 8 -0.46 -10.56 -1.64
C LYS A 8 0.65 -10.67 -0.59
N GLN A 9 0.76 -11.83 0.04
CA GLN A 9 1.85 -12.09 0.98
C GLN A 9 3.21 -12.01 0.29
N LEU A 10 3.32 -12.57 -0.90
CA LEU A 10 4.56 -12.54 -1.68
C LEU A 10 4.91 -11.11 -2.12
N LEU A 11 3.92 -10.36 -2.55
CA LEU A 11 4.12 -8.95 -2.91
C LEU A 11 4.60 -8.14 -1.72
N HIS A 12 4.03 -8.38 -0.56
CA HIS A 12 4.44 -7.70 0.66
C HIS A 12 5.89 -8.04 1.03
N ARG A 13 6.27 -9.31 0.89
CA ARG A 13 7.65 -9.74 1.15
C ARG A 13 8.62 -9.04 0.20
N CYS A 14 8.29 -8.97 -1.09
CA CYS A 14 9.13 -8.25 -2.06
C CYS A 14 9.27 -6.78 -1.69
N PHE A 15 8.20 -6.16 -1.25
CA PHE A 15 8.22 -4.76 -0.80
C PHE A 15 9.15 -4.59 0.40
N CYS A 16 9.05 -5.46 1.38
CA CYS A 16 9.90 -5.40 2.57
C CYS A 16 11.38 -5.58 2.20
N ASP A 17 11.67 -6.51 1.28
CA ASP A 17 13.04 -6.73 0.83
C ASP A 17 13.59 -5.50 0.09
N ALA A 18 12.77 -4.86 -0.71
CA ALA A 18 13.17 -3.63 -1.40
C ALA A 18 13.49 -2.51 -0.42
N ILE A 19 12.68 -2.37 0.64
CA ILE A 19 12.90 -1.35 1.67
C ILE A 19 14.22 -1.58 2.41
N LYS A 20 14.58 -2.83 2.67
CA LYS A 20 15.81 -3.16 3.40
C LYS A 20 17.05 -2.63 2.71
N ASN A 21 17.00 -2.44 1.40
CA ASN A 21 18.13 -1.96 0.63
C ASN A 21 18.21 -0.43 0.57
N ILE A 22 17.23 0.28 1.12
CA ILE A 22 17.23 1.74 1.16
C ILE A 22 18.03 2.19 2.38
N GLU A 23 19.18 2.78 2.15
CA GLU A 23 20.05 3.29 3.22
C GLU A 23 19.83 4.79 3.47
N ASP A 24 19.25 5.48 2.50
CA ASP A 24 19.00 6.92 2.60
C ASP A 24 17.67 7.15 3.34
N LEU A 25 17.75 7.82 4.49
CA LEU A 25 16.59 8.10 5.31
C LEU A 25 15.58 9.00 4.59
N GLU A 26 16.06 9.98 3.83
CA GLU A 26 15.18 10.87 3.08
C GLU A 26 14.40 10.12 2.00
N GLU A 27 15.06 9.21 1.31
CA GLU A 27 14.40 8.39 0.32
C GLU A 27 13.34 7.50 0.96
N LEU A 28 13.65 6.92 2.12
CA LEU A 28 12.70 6.09 2.85
C LEU A 28 11.47 6.90 3.26
N LYS A 29 11.67 8.10 3.78
CA LYS A 29 10.57 9.00 4.14
C LYS A 29 9.70 9.32 2.93
N ASN A 30 10.32 9.57 1.78
CA ASN A 30 9.59 9.85 0.55
C ASN A 30 8.74 8.65 0.12
N GLN A 31 9.28 7.44 0.22
CA GLN A 31 8.54 6.22 -0.13
C GLN A 31 7.34 6.00 0.80
N VAL A 32 7.54 6.22 2.10
CA VAL A 32 6.45 6.10 3.07
C VAL A 32 5.35 7.12 2.78
N GLY A 33 5.73 8.35 2.46
CA GLY A 33 4.77 9.40 2.11
C GLY A 33 3.95 9.04 0.88
N LYS A 34 4.59 8.53 -0.16
CA LYS A 34 3.92 8.09 -1.38
C LYS A 34 2.94 6.95 -1.10
N LEU A 35 3.37 5.99 -0.29
CA LEU A 35 2.54 4.84 0.07
C LEU A 35 1.30 5.29 0.83
N HIS A 36 1.46 6.21 1.77
CA HIS A 36 0.34 6.77 2.53
C HIS A 36 -0.65 7.47 1.62
N LEU A 37 -0.15 8.24 0.65
CA LEU A 37 -1.01 8.92 -0.31
C LEU A 37 -1.81 7.94 -1.15
N LEU A 38 -1.19 6.86 -1.61
CA LEU A 38 -1.89 5.80 -2.33
C LEU A 38 -2.98 5.16 -1.48
N TYR A 39 -2.69 4.93 -0.22
CA TYR A 39 -3.66 4.37 0.72
C TYR A 39 -4.89 5.27 0.83
N LEU A 40 -4.68 6.57 0.99
CA LEU A 40 -5.78 7.53 1.07
C LEU A 40 -6.60 7.56 -0.22
N ARG A 41 -5.94 7.51 -1.38
CA ARG A 41 -6.64 7.47 -2.67
C ARG A 41 -7.50 6.22 -2.79
N GLN A 42 -7.00 5.09 -2.32
CA GLN A 42 -7.77 3.85 -2.34
C GLN A 42 -9.01 3.94 -1.44
N GLN A 43 -8.87 4.57 -0.28
CA GLN A 43 -10.02 4.78 0.61
C GLN A 43 -11.10 5.61 -0.06
N VAL A 44 -10.73 6.68 -0.74
CA VAL A 44 -11.68 7.52 -1.47
C VAL A 44 -12.36 6.70 -2.56
N MET A 45 -11.58 5.92 -3.29
CA MET A 45 -12.09 5.09 -4.37
C MET A 45 -13.10 4.05 -3.87
N PHE A 46 -12.80 3.37 -2.77
CA PHE A 46 -13.71 2.41 -2.16
C PHE A 46 -14.99 3.06 -1.69
N THR A 47 -14.91 4.24 -1.10
CA THR A 47 -16.07 4.98 -0.66
C THR A 47 -16.97 5.32 -1.84
N GLN A 48 -16.38 5.75 -2.95
CA GLN A 48 -17.11 6.10 -4.15
C GLN A 48 -17.80 4.88 -4.76
N LEU A 49 -17.09 3.76 -4.84
CA LEU A 49 -17.67 2.52 -5.34
C LEU A 49 -18.84 2.04 -4.50
N ALA A 50 -18.73 2.15 -3.18
CA ALA A 50 -19.79 1.77 -2.26
C ALA A 50 -21.04 2.63 -2.48
N LYS A 51 -20.87 3.94 -2.67
CA LYS A 51 -21.98 4.85 -2.97
C LYS A 51 -22.64 4.50 -4.29
N ASP A 52 -21.86 4.21 -5.30
CA ASP A 52 -22.38 3.87 -6.62
C ASP A 52 -23.13 2.54 -6.60
N SER A 53 -22.69 1.60 -5.77
CA SER A 53 -23.37 0.29 -5.63
C SER A 53 -24.71 0.38 -4.93
N ILE A 54 -24.91 1.37 -4.08
CA ILE A 54 -26.16 1.55 -3.32
C ILE A 54 -27.20 2.29 -4.15
N ALA A 55 -26.72 3.11 -5.06
CA ALA A 55 -27.61 3.85 -5.96
C ALA A 55 -28.19 2.92 -7.01
#